data_b52d4c90e04259abc43d965e9000e5e8
#
_entry.id   b52d4c90e04259abc43d965e9000e5e8
#
_cell.length_a   1.000
_cell.length_b   1.000
_cell.length_c   1.000
_cell.angle_alpha   90.00
_cell.angle_beta   90.00
_cell.angle_gamma   90.00
#
_symmetry.space_group_name_H-M   'P 1'
#
loop_
_entity.id
_entity.type
_entity.pdbx_description
1 polymer ?
#
loop_
_entity_poly.entity_id
_entity_poly.type
_entity_poly.pdbx_seq_one_letter_code
_entity_poly.pdbx_strand_id
1 'polypeptide(L)'
;MGLFDKKYCDICGEKIGLLGNRKLEDGNLCKNCARKLSPFFSDRRNSTVEEIRQQLAYREENQLRLADFHPDVTFGRFKKVYVDRAGGKFIVTTATNWRDDNPDLISFSQVTGVDTDIRENKNEIYYKDDEGRSKSYNPRRYEYDYEFNVTILVDSPWFDKIEVELSSGNRPDNPHTNLYRQYEDQMYTLYDILIGSQRQTYGQNGFAASAASVFNASEQEIMEIAIKASPWRCSSCGQANIGTVTCSKCGGPVTDERVLSLARDMAKAKPVLENAALQGNSVPIQQSVPQSWTCSYCGTQNSGNFCESCGAKRE
;
A
#
# COMPACT_ATOMS: atom_id res chain seq x y z
N MET A 1 -39.21 -0.23 -29.30
CA MET A 1 -37.89 -0.85 -29.62
C MET A 1 -38.05 -2.34 -29.41
N GLY A 2 -37.86 -3.15 -30.46
CA GLY A 2 -38.09 -4.60 -30.39
C GLY A 2 -37.01 -5.30 -29.55
N LEU A 3 -37.39 -6.32 -28.82
CA LEU A 3 -36.49 -7.15 -27.98
C LEU A 3 -35.36 -7.85 -28.80
N PHE A 4 -35.35 -7.74 -30.12
CA PHE A 4 -34.45 -8.44 -31.05
C PHE A 4 -33.62 -7.51 -31.94
N ASP A 5 -33.53 -6.20 -31.65
CA ASP A 5 -32.70 -5.32 -32.45
C ASP A 5 -31.22 -5.71 -32.29
N LYS A 6 -30.57 -5.96 -33.44
CA LYS A 6 -29.15 -6.32 -33.52
C LYS A 6 -28.32 -5.16 -32.99
N LYS A 7 -27.58 -5.36 -31.90
CA LYS A 7 -26.63 -4.37 -31.35
C LYS A 7 -25.23 -4.65 -31.84
N TYR A 8 -24.50 -3.61 -32.12
CA TYR A 8 -23.09 -3.64 -32.52
C TYR A 8 -22.25 -2.88 -31.51
N CYS A 9 -20.98 -3.27 -31.39
CA CYS A 9 -20.03 -2.62 -30.51
C CYS A 9 -19.50 -1.34 -31.14
N ASP A 10 -19.66 -0.20 -30.48
CA ASP A 10 -19.22 1.10 -31.00
C ASP A 10 -17.68 1.28 -30.97
N ILE A 11 -16.95 0.31 -30.39
CA ILE A 11 -15.50 0.27 -30.41
C ILE A 11 -14.95 -0.59 -31.56
N CYS A 12 -15.36 -1.87 -31.68
CA CYS A 12 -14.81 -2.81 -32.66
C CYS A 12 -15.74 -3.14 -33.83
N GLY A 13 -16.98 -2.64 -33.83
CA GLY A 13 -17.96 -2.91 -34.86
C GLY A 13 -18.59 -4.31 -34.86
N GLU A 14 -18.14 -5.21 -33.99
CA GLU A 14 -18.65 -6.59 -33.92
C GLU A 14 -20.10 -6.65 -33.41
N LYS A 15 -20.85 -7.62 -33.93
CA LYS A 15 -22.21 -7.90 -33.45
C LYS A 15 -22.18 -8.39 -32.01
N ILE A 16 -22.99 -7.76 -31.16
CA ILE A 16 -23.15 -8.13 -29.76
C ILE A 16 -24.21 -9.22 -29.62
N GLY A 17 -23.85 -10.34 -29.00
CA GLY A 17 -24.80 -11.41 -28.66
C GLY A 17 -25.80 -11.00 -27.59
N LEU A 18 -26.84 -11.84 -27.42
CA LEU A 18 -28.04 -11.53 -26.61
C LEU A 18 -27.72 -11.04 -25.17
N LEU A 19 -26.69 -11.58 -24.51
CA LEU A 19 -26.28 -11.21 -23.15
C LEU A 19 -24.92 -10.51 -23.10
N GLY A 20 -24.35 -10.17 -24.26
CA GLY A 20 -23.00 -9.63 -24.40
C GLY A 20 -22.88 -8.12 -24.27
N ASN A 21 -24.01 -7.39 -24.29
CA ASN A 21 -23.98 -5.92 -24.29
C ASN A 21 -23.57 -5.37 -22.93
N ARG A 22 -22.58 -4.51 -22.93
CA ARG A 22 -22.16 -3.64 -21.82
C ARG A 22 -22.51 -2.21 -22.19
N LYS A 23 -23.74 -1.78 -21.81
CA LYS A 23 -24.25 -0.45 -22.15
C LYS A 23 -23.32 0.65 -21.65
N LEU A 24 -23.09 1.66 -22.48
CA LEU A 24 -22.44 2.93 -22.19
C LEU A 24 -23.52 4.04 -22.07
N GLU A 25 -23.11 5.25 -21.77
CA GLU A 25 -24.03 6.39 -21.74
C GLU A 25 -24.67 6.60 -23.12
N ASP A 26 -23.84 6.69 -24.16
CA ASP A 26 -24.19 7.00 -25.54
C ASP A 26 -24.02 5.85 -26.53
N GLY A 27 -23.69 4.61 -26.05
CA GLY A 27 -23.38 3.50 -26.95
C GLY A 27 -23.43 2.12 -26.33
N ASN A 28 -22.88 1.16 -27.09
CA ASN A 28 -22.83 -0.25 -26.73
C ASN A 28 -21.39 -0.78 -26.82
N LEU A 29 -21.01 -1.59 -25.85
CA LEU A 29 -19.70 -2.22 -25.78
C LEU A 29 -19.83 -3.74 -25.73
N CYS A 30 -19.06 -4.49 -26.53
CA CYS A 30 -19.02 -5.94 -26.45
C CYS A 30 -18.20 -6.42 -25.25
N LYS A 31 -18.42 -7.68 -24.85
CA LYS A 31 -17.70 -8.31 -23.76
C LYS A 31 -16.18 -8.33 -23.96
N ASN A 32 -15.72 -8.49 -25.21
CA ASN A 32 -14.29 -8.55 -25.53
C ASN A 32 -13.61 -7.19 -25.34
N CYS A 33 -14.22 -6.10 -25.82
CA CYS A 33 -13.72 -4.75 -25.57
C CYS A 33 -13.79 -4.38 -24.09
N ALA A 34 -14.87 -4.75 -23.38
CA ALA A 34 -15.01 -4.48 -21.95
C ALA A 34 -13.94 -5.17 -21.08
N ARG A 35 -13.42 -6.34 -21.48
CA ARG A 35 -12.35 -7.04 -20.76
C ARG A 35 -10.99 -6.35 -20.87
N LYS A 36 -10.80 -5.50 -21.87
CA LYS A 36 -9.56 -4.76 -22.06
C LYS A 36 -9.46 -3.52 -21.18
N LEU A 37 -10.57 -3.08 -20.58
CA LEU A 37 -10.60 -1.95 -19.65
C LEU A 37 -9.89 -2.30 -18.36
N SER A 38 -9.50 -1.29 -17.60
CA SER A 38 -8.95 -1.47 -16.26
C SER A 38 -9.92 -2.24 -15.36
N PRO A 39 -9.46 -3.22 -14.56
CA PRO A 39 -10.30 -3.91 -13.58
C PRO A 39 -10.78 -2.99 -12.46
N PHE A 40 -10.14 -1.83 -12.26
CA PHE A 40 -10.52 -0.83 -11.27
C PHE A 40 -11.52 0.19 -11.79
N PHE A 41 -11.77 0.22 -13.10
CA PHE A 41 -12.71 1.12 -13.72
C PHE A 41 -14.16 0.66 -13.52
N SER A 42 -14.86 1.30 -12.59
CA SER A 42 -16.24 0.96 -12.21
C SER A 42 -17.32 1.74 -12.99
N ASP A 43 -16.98 2.93 -13.49
CA ASP A 43 -17.96 3.90 -14.03
C ASP A 43 -18.31 3.75 -15.51
N ARG A 44 -18.03 2.57 -16.07
CA ARG A 44 -18.28 2.26 -17.50
C ARG A 44 -19.69 2.61 -17.99
N ARG A 45 -20.71 2.43 -17.13
CA ARG A 45 -22.11 2.64 -17.55
C ARG A 45 -22.43 4.11 -17.79
N ASN A 46 -21.78 5.00 -17.10
CA ASN A 46 -21.91 6.45 -17.20
C ASN A 46 -20.84 7.08 -18.10
N SER A 47 -20.03 6.24 -18.77
CA SER A 47 -18.99 6.71 -19.68
C SER A 47 -19.48 6.69 -21.12
N THR A 48 -19.00 7.67 -21.89
CA THR A 48 -19.22 7.78 -23.34
C THR A 48 -18.33 6.82 -24.14
N VAL A 49 -18.68 6.58 -25.38
CA VAL A 49 -17.86 5.80 -26.33
C VAL A 49 -16.47 6.40 -26.47
N GLU A 50 -16.35 7.73 -26.44
CA GLU A 50 -15.07 8.43 -26.57
C GLU A 50 -14.18 8.22 -25.34
N GLU A 51 -14.71 8.30 -24.13
CA GLU A 51 -13.97 8.00 -22.90
C GLU A 51 -13.48 6.55 -22.86
N ILE A 52 -14.31 5.61 -23.37
CA ILE A 52 -13.89 4.21 -23.50
C ILE A 52 -12.74 4.05 -24.49
N ARG A 53 -12.72 4.81 -25.61
CA ARG A 53 -11.58 4.80 -26.54
C ARG A 53 -10.32 5.34 -25.91
N GLN A 54 -10.42 6.43 -25.15
CA GLN A 54 -9.29 7.01 -24.43
C GLN A 54 -8.73 6.03 -23.39
N GLN A 55 -9.60 5.35 -22.65
CA GLN A 55 -9.14 4.33 -21.70
C GLN A 55 -8.46 3.14 -22.39
N LEU A 56 -8.99 2.68 -23.53
CA LEU A 56 -8.36 1.59 -24.29
C LEU A 56 -6.99 2.00 -24.83
N ALA A 57 -6.83 3.23 -25.32
CA ALA A 57 -5.53 3.77 -25.72
C ALA A 57 -4.55 3.82 -24.53
N TYR A 58 -5.00 4.29 -23.37
CA TYR A 58 -4.22 4.23 -22.13
C TYR A 58 -3.78 2.79 -21.79
N ARG A 59 -4.67 1.78 -21.96
CA ARG A 59 -4.36 0.37 -21.72
C ARG A 59 -3.30 -0.20 -22.69
N GLU A 60 -3.32 0.25 -23.94
CA GLU A 60 -2.29 -0.11 -24.94
C GLU A 60 -0.93 0.50 -24.57
N GLU A 61 -0.90 1.77 -24.17
CA GLU A 61 0.32 2.42 -23.67
C GLU A 61 0.83 1.75 -22.38
N ASN A 62 -0.08 1.41 -21.44
CA ASN A 62 0.26 0.72 -20.21
C ASN A 62 1.00 -0.60 -20.46
N GLN A 63 0.57 -1.37 -21.47
CA GLN A 63 1.24 -2.63 -21.85
C GLN A 63 2.69 -2.40 -22.29
N LEU A 64 2.99 -1.33 -22.99
CA LEU A 64 4.35 -0.98 -23.37
C LEU A 64 5.19 -0.60 -22.13
N ARG A 65 4.63 0.17 -21.20
CA ARG A 65 5.30 0.57 -19.97
C ARG A 65 5.57 -0.58 -19.01
N LEU A 66 4.76 -1.65 -19.06
CA LEU A 66 4.97 -2.86 -18.25
C LEU A 66 6.24 -3.63 -18.64
N ALA A 67 6.79 -3.42 -19.84
CA ALA A 67 8.04 -4.07 -20.28
C ALA A 67 9.23 -3.68 -19.38
N ASP A 68 9.23 -2.46 -18.85
CA ASP A 68 10.27 -1.91 -17.98
C ASP A 68 9.92 -2.02 -16.47
N PHE A 69 8.97 -2.88 -16.12
CA PHE A 69 8.56 -3.10 -14.74
C PHE A 69 9.30 -4.31 -14.15
N HIS A 70 10.12 -4.08 -13.14
CA HIS A 70 10.95 -5.07 -12.48
C HIS A 70 10.65 -5.15 -10.98
N PRO A 71 9.57 -5.85 -10.57
CA PRO A 71 9.20 -5.92 -9.17
C PRO A 71 10.25 -6.66 -8.34
N ASP A 72 10.62 -6.09 -7.20
CA ASP A 72 11.58 -6.62 -6.25
C ASP A 72 10.94 -7.06 -4.93
N VAL A 73 9.67 -6.68 -4.68
CA VAL A 73 8.91 -7.14 -3.52
C VAL A 73 7.44 -7.38 -3.88
N THR A 74 6.82 -8.32 -3.17
CA THR A 74 5.41 -8.71 -3.40
C THR A 74 4.67 -8.83 -2.07
N PHE A 75 3.46 -8.27 -2.00
CA PHE A 75 2.57 -8.31 -0.85
C PHE A 75 1.26 -9.00 -1.21
N GLY A 76 0.62 -9.58 -0.18
CA GLY A 76 -0.65 -10.27 -0.33
C GLY A 76 -0.53 -11.67 -0.94
N ARG A 77 -1.64 -12.39 -0.99
CA ARG A 77 -1.67 -13.80 -1.37
C ARG A 77 -2.51 -14.05 -2.62
N PHE A 78 -3.78 -13.70 -2.60
CA PHE A 78 -4.70 -13.89 -3.74
C PHE A 78 -4.65 -12.69 -4.68
N LYS A 79 -5.04 -11.51 -4.22
CA LYS A 79 -4.78 -10.24 -4.90
C LYS A 79 -3.42 -9.76 -4.42
N LYS A 80 -2.46 -9.64 -5.32
CA LYS A 80 -1.07 -9.32 -5.01
C LYS A 80 -0.73 -7.91 -5.44
N VAL A 81 0.08 -7.25 -4.63
CA VAL A 81 0.73 -5.99 -4.95
C VAL A 81 2.19 -6.31 -5.27
N TYR A 82 2.59 -6.15 -6.52
CA TYR A 82 3.97 -6.24 -6.95
C TYR A 82 4.55 -4.84 -7.00
N VAL A 83 5.69 -4.64 -6.37
CA VAL A 83 6.32 -3.33 -6.23
C VAL A 83 7.71 -3.35 -6.82
N ASP A 84 8.01 -2.38 -7.68
CA ASP A 84 9.33 -2.02 -8.17
C ASP A 84 9.79 -0.76 -7.44
N ARG A 85 10.56 -0.95 -6.37
CA ARG A 85 11.03 0.15 -5.54
C ARG A 85 12.01 1.07 -6.27
N ALA A 86 12.85 0.50 -7.13
CA ALA A 86 13.82 1.25 -7.90
C ALA A 86 13.15 2.08 -9.00
N GLY A 87 12.15 1.51 -9.68
CA GLY A 87 11.36 2.18 -10.70
C GLY A 87 10.27 3.10 -10.14
N GLY A 88 10.01 3.07 -8.83
CA GLY A 88 8.98 3.87 -8.18
C GLY A 88 7.56 3.55 -8.68
N LYS A 89 7.26 2.28 -8.91
CA LYS A 89 6.01 1.81 -9.54
C LYS A 89 5.48 0.56 -8.86
N PHE A 90 4.18 0.31 -9.02
CA PHE A 90 3.56 -0.93 -8.56
C PHE A 90 2.39 -1.33 -9.47
N ILE A 91 2.01 -2.60 -9.37
CA ILE A 91 0.79 -3.16 -9.96
C ILE A 91 0.01 -3.93 -8.92
N VAL A 92 -1.30 -4.03 -9.13
CA VAL A 92 -2.18 -4.87 -8.30
C VAL A 92 -2.97 -5.81 -9.21
N THR A 93 -2.84 -7.12 -8.99
CA THR A 93 -3.52 -8.13 -9.82
C THR A 93 -3.77 -9.43 -9.06
N THR A 94 -4.74 -10.21 -9.54
CA THR A 94 -4.99 -11.60 -9.14
C THR A 94 -4.37 -12.60 -10.12
N ALA A 95 -3.82 -12.13 -11.23
CA ALA A 95 -3.22 -13.00 -12.24
C ALA A 95 -1.93 -13.65 -11.73
N THR A 96 -1.77 -14.95 -12.01
CA THR A 96 -0.54 -15.68 -11.69
C THR A 96 0.63 -15.20 -12.55
N ASN A 97 0.37 -14.95 -13.84
CA ASN A 97 1.30 -14.33 -14.76
C ASN A 97 0.80 -12.93 -15.14
N TRP A 98 1.22 -11.93 -14.38
CA TRP A 98 0.78 -10.56 -14.58
C TRP A 98 1.22 -9.95 -15.92
N ARG A 99 2.28 -10.48 -16.56
CA ARG A 99 2.77 -10.01 -17.85
C ARG A 99 1.76 -10.22 -18.98
N ASP A 100 0.94 -11.27 -18.87
CA ASP A 100 -0.08 -11.58 -19.89
C ASP A 100 -1.42 -10.88 -19.61
N ASP A 101 -1.60 -10.30 -18.42
CA ASP A 101 -2.87 -9.74 -17.94
C ASP A 101 -2.97 -8.22 -18.10
N ASN A 102 -1.89 -7.56 -18.49
CA ASN A 102 -1.79 -6.10 -18.59
C ASN A 102 -2.38 -5.36 -17.37
N PRO A 103 -1.94 -5.61 -16.12
CA PRO A 103 -2.41 -4.86 -14.96
C PRO A 103 -2.02 -3.38 -15.05
N ASP A 104 -2.78 -2.49 -14.40
CA ASP A 104 -2.46 -1.07 -14.40
C ASP A 104 -1.12 -0.81 -13.69
N LEU A 105 -0.18 -0.20 -14.41
CA LEU A 105 1.11 0.21 -13.86
C LEU A 105 0.98 1.62 -13.27
N ILE A 106 1.09 1.70 -11.96
CA ILE A 106 0.85 2.91 -11.19
C ILE A 106 2.18 3.40 -10.63
N SER A 107 2.47 4.69 -10.85
CA SER A 107 3.62 5.36 -10.24
C SER A 107 3.34 5.67 -8.77
N PHE A 108 4.34 5.62 -7.91
CA PHE A 108 4.22 6.09 -6.53
C PHE A 108 3.78 7.55 -6.44
N SER A 109 4.15 8.39 -7.42
CA SER A 109 3.72 9.79 -7.48
C SER A 109 2.21 9.97 -7.68
N GLN A 110 1.50 8.95 -8.14
CA GLN A 110 0.05 8.94 -8.30
C GLN A 110 -0.68 8.53 -7.02
N VAL A 111 0.03 8.00 -6.01
CA VAL A 111 -0.59 7.63 -4.73
C VAL A 111 -0.88 8.90 -3.95
N THR A 112 -2.14 9.15 -3.63
CA THR A 112 -2.59 10.33 -2.86
C THR A 112 -2.79 10.00 -1.38
N GLY A 113 -2.92 8.72 -1.04
CA GLY A 113 -3.07 8.26 0.34
C GLY A 113 -3.08 6.73 0.41
N VAL A 114 -2.83 6.22 1.60
CA VAL A 114 -2.94 4.79 1.91
C VAL A 114 -3.61 4.63 3.27
N ASP A 115 -4.74 3.93 3.30
CA ASP A 115 -5.42 3.55 4.53
C ASP A 115 -5.19 2.08 4.83
N THR A 116 -5.02 1.75 6.11
CA THR A 116 -4.85 0.37 6.58
C THR A 116 -5.88 0.04 7.64
N ASP A 117 -6.50 -1.13 7.54
CA ASP A 117 -7.49 -1.62 8.48
C ASP A 117 -7.27 -3.10 8.80
N ILE A 118 -7.30 -3.44 10.08
CA ILE A 118 -7.32 -4.83 10.54
C ILE A 118 -8.71 -5.10 11.12
N ARG A 119 -9.49 -5.92 10.41
CA ARG A 119 -10.84 -6.27 10.81
C ARG A 119 -10.86 -7.61 11.50
N GLU A 120 -11.38 -7.64 12.71
CA GLU A 120 -11.71 -8.89 13.40
C GLU A 120 -13.10 -9.37 12.96
N ASN A 121 -13.17 -10.59 12.46
CA ASN A 121 -14.42 -11.30 12.20
C ASN A 121 -14.68 -12.28 13.35
N LYS A 122 -15.89 -12.32 13.83
CA LYS A 122 -16.35 -13.20 14.90
C LYS A 122 -17.50 -14.04 14.43
N ASN A 123 -17.26 -15.34 14.28
CA ASN A 123 -18.24 -16.31 13.77
C ASN A 123 -18.67 -17.27 14.89
N GLU A 124 -19.98 -17.44 15.11
CA GLU A 124 -20.49 -18.38 16.08
C GLU A 124 -20.33 -19.82 15.57
N ILE A 125 -19.80 -20.68 16.40
CA ILE A 125 -19.61 -22.11 16.12
C ILE A 125 -20.90 -22.86 16.52
N TYR A 126 -21.42 -23.65 15.60
CA TYR A 126 -22.60 -24.48 15.80
C TYR A 126 -22.23 -25.95 15.79
N TYR A 127 -22.96 -26.78 16.54
CA TYR A 127 -22.88 -28.21 16.44
C TYR A 127 -24.16 -28.78 15.77
N LYS A 128 -24.06 -30.00 15.26
CA LYS A 128 -25.23 -30.74 14.75
C LYS A 128 -25.78 -31.61 15.86
N ASP A 129 -27.09 -31.56 16.12
CA ASP A 129 -27.78 -32.51 16.99
C ASP A 129 -28.01 -33.85 16.28
N ASP A 130 -28.56 -34.83 16.98
CA ASP A 130 -28.84 -36.18 16.48
C ASP A 130 -29.80 -36.18 15.29
N GLU A 131 -30.56 -35.09 15.10
CA GLU A 131 -31.48 -34.90 13.97
C GLU A 131 -30.86 -34.09 12.84
N GLY A 132 -29.56 -33.74 12.93
CA GLY A 132 -28.81 -32.98 11.93
C GLY A 132 -29.08 -31.46 11.94
N ARG A 133 -29.81 -30.93 12.92
CA ARG A 133 -30.09 -29.51 13.06
C ARG A 133 -28.91 -28.76 13.67
N SER A 134 -28.62 -27.59 13.16
CA SER A 134 -27.59 -26.71 13.75
C SER A 134 -28.06 -26.08 15.06
N LYS A 135 -27.28 -26.23 16.13
CA LYS A 135 -27.54 -25.66 17.46
C LYS A 135 -26.34 -24.92 18.00
N SER A 136 -26.59 -23.83 18.73
CA SER A 136 -25.59 -23.07 19.46
C SER A 136 -25.10 -23.87 20.67
N TYR A 137 -23.81 -23.77 20.97
CA TYR A 137 -23.28 -24.24 22.26
C TYR A 137 -23.84 -23.40 23.42
N ASN A 138 -23.85 -23.98 24.61
CA ASN A 138 -24.16 -23.27 25.85
C ASN A 138 -23.03 -23.51 26.87
N PRO A 139 -22.18 -22.51 27.18
CA PRO A 139 -22.16 -21.15 26.59
C PRO A 139 -21.79 -21.14 25.10
N ARG A 140 -22.18 -20.10 24.38
CA ARG A 140 -21.85 -19.91 22.94
C ARG A 140 -20.35 -19.93 22.75
N ARG A 141 -19.91 -20.53 21.64
CA ARG A 141 -18.51 -20.61 21.21
C ARG A 141 -18.34 -19.83 19.94
N TYR A 142 -17.16 -19.20 19.78
CA TYR A 142 -16.85 -18.38 18.63
C TYR A 142 -15.48 -18.74 18.09
N GLU A 143 -15.35 -18.65 16.78
CA GLU A 143 -14.08 -18.61 16.07
C GLU A 143 -13.85 -17.19 15.58
N TYR A 144 -12.59 -16.82 15.43
CA TYR A 144 -12.18 -15.50 15.00
C TYR A 144 -11.27 -15.64 13.81
N ASP A 145 -11.33 -14.67 12.91
CA ASP A 145 -10.32 -14.48 11.86
C ASP A 145 -10.07 -12.98 11.65
N TYR A 146 -8.88 -12.65 11.12
CA TYR A 146 -8.43 -11.26 10.96
C TYR A 146 -8.13 -10.96 9.50
N GLU A 147 -8.78 -9.93 8.97
CA GLU A 147 -8.55 -9.39 7.62
C GLU A 147 -7.57 -8.22 7.69
N PHE A 148 -6.53 -8.28 6.86
CA PHE A 148 -5.56 -7.21 6.72
C PHE A 148 -5.81 -6.46 5.42
N ASN A 149 -6.48 -5.31 5.51
CA ASN A 149 -6.94 -4.52 4.38
C ASN A 149 -6.05 -3.30 4.16
N VAL A 150 -5.69 -3.06 2.90
CA VAL A 150 -5.01 -1.85 2.45
C VAL A 150 -5.84 -1.20 1.36
N THR A 151 -6.20 0.07 1.56
CA THR A 151 -6.84 0.90 0.55
C THR A 151 -5.83 1.93 0.06
N ILE A 152 -5.49 1.86 -1.22
CA ILE A 152 -4.56 2.77 -1.87
C ILE A 152 -5.38 3.79 -2.66
N LEU A 153 -5.27 5.06 -2.29
CA LEU A 153 -5.89 6.17 -3.01
C LEU A 153 -4.93 6.64 -4.09
N VAL A 154 -5.43 6.83 -5.31
CA VAL A 154 -4.60 7.15 -6.48
C VAL A 154 -5.20 8.30 -7.29
N ASP A 155 -4.33 9.14 -7.83
CA ASP A 155 -4.68 10.14 -8.84
C ASP A 155 -4.58 9.50 -10.23
N SER A 156 -5.73 9.02 -10.72
CA SER A 156 -5.88 8.43 -12.05
C SER A 156 -7.19 8.90 -12.67
N PRO A 157 -7.23 9.17 -13.98
CA PRO A 157 -8.47 9.58 -14.65
C PRO A 157 -9.53 8.45 -14.71
N TRP A 158 -9.16 7.21 -14.34
CA TRP A 158 -10.01 6.03 -14.53
C TRP A 158 -10.50 5.39 -13.22
N PHE A 159 -9.81 5.63 -12.12
CA PHE A 159 -10.16 5.11 -10.78
C PHE A 159 -9.41 5.91 -9.71
N ASP A 160 -10.00 6.01 -8.54
CA ASP A 160 -9.49 6.80 -7.41
C ASP A 160 -8.97 5.94 -6.27
N LYS A 161 -9.31 4.64 -6.25
CA LYS A 161 -8.91 3.73 -5.18
C LYS A 161 -8.71 2.29 -5.63
N ILE A 162 -7.83 1.59 -4.90
CA ILE A 162 -7.56 0.17 -5.04
C ILE A 162 -7.61 -0.45 -3.66
N GLU A 163 -8.47 -1.47 -3.47
CA GLU A 163 -8.61 -2.21 -2.22
C GLU A 163 -7.94 -3.58 -2.34
N VAL A 164 -7.09 -3.91 -1.36
CA VAL A 164 -6.37 -5.17 -1.30
C VAL A 164 -6.50 -5.78 0.09
N GLU A 165 -7.00 -7.00 0.19
CA GLU A 165 -6.91 -7.82 1.40
C GLU A 165 -5.67 -8.71 1.31
N LEU A 166 -4.66 -8.42 2.13
CA LEU A 166 -3.38 -9.13 2.11
C LEU A 166 -3.51 -10.58 2.62
N SER A 167 -4.41 -10.82 3.59
CA SER A 167 -4.65 -12.11 4.23
C SER A 167 -5.62 -13.02 3.50
N SER A 168 -6.14 -12.60 2.35
CA SER A 168 -7.17 -13.33 1.61
C SER A 168 -6.78 -14.79 1.35
N GLY A 169 -7.66 -15.72 1.77
CA GLY A 169 -7.47 -17.16 1.67
C GLY A 169 -6.51 -17.77 2.70
N ASN A 170 -5.99 -17.00 3.66
CA ASN A 170 -5.17 -17.50 4.77
C ASN A 170 -5.18 -16.50 5.95
N ARG A 171 -6.36 -16.21 6.47
CA ARG A 171 -6.53 -15.29 7.59
C ARG A 171 -6.02 -15.90 8.89
N PRO A 172 -5.26 -15.18 9.71
CA PRO A 172 -4.90 -15.65 11.05
C PRO A 172 -6.15 -15.68 11.94
N ASP A 173 -6.19 -16.66 12.84
CA ASP A 173 -7.28 -16.88 13.80
C ASP A 173 -7.01 -16.23 15.18
N ASN A 174 -5.78 -15.78 15.41
CA ASN A 174 -5.34 -15.22 16.69
C ASN A 174 -4.28 -14.14 16.49
N PRO A 175 -4.39 -12.97 17.18
CA PRO A 175 -3.44 -11.86 17.05
C PRO A 175 -2.04 -12.16 17.63
N HIS A 176 -1.87 -13.25 18.37
CA HIS A 176 -0.57 -13.64 18.94
C HIS A 176 0.21 -14.62 18.05
N THR A 177 -0.31 -14.98 16.87
CA THR A 177 0.35 -15.90 15.93
C THR A 177 1.44 -15.20 15.12
N ASN A 178 2.42 -15.98 14.64
CA ASN A 178 3.42 -15.45 13.69
C ASN A 178 2.78 -15.01 12.37
N LEU A 179 1.71 -15.70 11.95
CA LEU A 179 0.98 -15.36 10.72
C LEU A 179 0.33 -13.97 10.82
N TYR A 180 -0.27 -13.64 11.98
CA TYR A 180 -0.83 -12.30 12.23
C TYR A 180 0.25 -11.23 12.11
N ARG A 181 1.38 -11.41 12.79
CA ARG A 181 2.53 -10.47 12.75
C ARG A 181 3.07 -10.33 11.33
N GLN A 182 3.17 -11.43 10.58
CA GLN A 182 3.63 -11.40 9.19
C GLN A 182 2.74 -10.53 8.30
N TYR A 183 1.41 -10.61 8.43
CA TYR A 183 0.51 -9.74 7.65
C TYR A 183 0.54 -8.31 8.15
N GLU A 184 0.66 -8.10 9.45
CA GLU A 184 0.84 -6.77 10.04
C GLU A 184 2.12 -6.11 9.49
N ASP A 185 3.24 -6.81 9.48
CA ASP A 185 4.51 -6.34 8.92
C ASP A 185 4.40 -6.06 7.41
N GLN A 186 3.75 -6.93 6.64
CA GLN A 186 3.50 -6.71 5.22
C GLN A 186 2.69 -5.44 4.97
N MET A 187 1.62 -5.25 5.74
CA MET A 187 0.73 -4.11 5.63
C MET A 187 1.47 -2.79 5.89
N TYR A 188 2.28 -2.73 6.95
CA TYR A 188 3.07 -1.53 7.27
C TYR A 188 4.21 -1.31 6.29
N THR A 189 4.90 -2.37 5.87
CA THR A 189 5.97 -2.25 4.87
C THR A 189 5.43 -1.71 3.56
N LEU A 190 4.27 -2.20 3.10
CA LEU A 190 3.61 -1.68 1.90
C LEU A 190 3.22 -0.21 2.07
N TYR A 191 2.62 0.14 3.21
CA TYR A 191 2.28 1.52 3.56
C TYR A 191 3.51 2.43 3.48
N ASP A 192 4.61 2.05 4.13
CA ASP A 192 5.84 2.84 4.18
C ASP A 192 6.48 3.03 2.80
N ILE A 193 6.45 2.01 1.94
CA ILE A 193 6.95 2.10 0.57
C ILE A 193 6.12 3.12 -0.23
N LEU A 194 4.79 3.01 -0.19
CA LEU A 194 3.91 3.84 -1.01
C LEU A 194 3.87 5.30 -0.53
N ILE A 195 3.87 5.54 0.78
CA ILE A 195 3.85 6.89 1.36
C ILE A 195 5.27 7.49 1.45
N GLY A 196 6.28 6.67 1.74
CA GLY A 196 7.67 7.11 1.85
C GLY A 196 8.22 7.71 0.55
N SER A 197 7.74 7.25 -0.60
CA SER A 197 8.10 7.78 -1.91
C SER A 197 7.52 9.18 -2.17
N GLN A 198 6.37 9.52 -1.60
CA GLN A 198 5.83 10.89 -1.66
C GLN A 198 6.74 11.89 -0.95
N ARG A 199 7.45 11.44 0.11
CA ARG A 199 8.43 12.28 0.81
C ARG A 199 9.63 12.65 -0.07
N GLN A 200 10.06 11.79 -1.00
CA GLN A 200 11.18 12.09 -1.91
C GLN A 200 10.80 13.12 -2.98
N THR A 201 9.59 13.11 -3.50
CA THR A 201 9.11 14.12 -4.48
C THR A 201 8.79 15.46 -3.83
N TYR A 202 8.25 15.48 -2.62
CA TYR A 202 8.09 16.71 -1.84
C TYR A 202 9.42 17.21 -1.24
N GLY A 203 10.37 16.29 -0.97
CA GLY A 203 11.66 16.60 -0.34
C GLY A 203 12.65 17.36 -1.22
N GLN A 204 12.63 17.21 -2.54
CA GLN A 204 13.57 17.96 -3.40
C GLN A 204 13.22 19.45 -3.52
N ASN A 205 11.95 19.83 -3.38
CA ASN A 205 11.55 21.25 -3.37
C ASN A 205 11.24 21.78 -1.95
N GLY A 206 11.03 20.91 -0.96
CA GLY A 206 10.66 21.26 0.41
C GLY A 206 11.84 21.27 1.39
N PHE A 207 12.90 20.51 1.14
CA PHE A 207 14.03 20.43 2.08
C PHE A 207 14.86 21.73 2.16
N ALA A 208 14.96 22.49 1.08
CA ALA A 208 15.65 23.78 1.10
C ALA A 208 14.86 24.85 1.87
N ALA A 209 13.53 24.80 1.83
CA ALA A 209 12.67 25.72 2.58
C ALA A 209 12.48 25.28 4.05
N SER A 210 12.48 23.96 4.34
CA SER A 210 12.33 23.45 5.70
C SER A 210 13.63 23.48 6.51
N ALA A 211 14.81 23.37 5.88
CA ALA A 211 16.07 23.52 6.58
C ALA A 211 16.20 24.93 7.19
N ALA A 212 15.88 25.98 6.43
CA ALA A 212 15.92 27.37 6.92
C ALA A 212 14.90 27.60 8.05
N SER A 213 13.74 26.94 8.04
CA SER A 213 12.73 27.05 9.09
C SER A 213 13.10 26.29 10.37
N VAL A 214 13.82 25.16 10.26
CA VAL A 214 14.29 24.35 11.41
C VAL A 214 15.40 25.09 12.19
N PHE A 215 16.27 25.84 11.52
CA PHE A 215 17.32 26.62 12.20
C PHE A 215 16.79 27.69 13.14
N ASN A 216 15.61 28.25 12.84
CA ASN A 216 14.98 29.29 13.68
C ASN A 216 13.85 28.75 14.60
N ALA A 217 13.51 27.47 14.51
CA ALA A 217 12.42 26.87 15.27
C ALA A 217 12.84 26.53 16.71
N SER A 218 11.93 26.63 17.65
CA SER A 218 12.10 26.16 19.02
C SER A 218 12.20 24.62 19.07
N GLU A 219 12.68 24.05 20.17
CA GLU A 219 12.72 22.60 20.36
C GLU A 219 11.31 21.97 20.22
N GLN A 220 10.27 22.64 20.69
CA GLN A 220 8.89 22.18 20.56
C GLN A 220 8.42 22.16 19.12
N GLU A 221 8.74 23.18 18.33
CA GLU A 221 8.42 23.24 16.90
C GLU A 221 9.17 22.15 16.12
N ILE A 222 10.43 21.86 16.47
CA ILE A 222 11.20 20.77 15.85
C ILE A 222 10.56 19.42 16.18
N MET A 223 10.14 19.20 17.44
CA MET A 223 9.43 18.00 17.81
C MET A 223 8.11 17.82 17.07
N GLU A 224 7.32 18.90 16.92
CA GLU A 224 6.09 18.85 16.14
C GLU A 224 6.33 18.54 14.66
N ILE A 225 7.36 19.14 14.06
CA ILE A 225 7.76 18.86 12.67
C ILE A 225 8.15 17.39 12.54
N ALA A 226 8.96 16.87 13.45
CA ALA A 226 9.39 15.48 13.43
C ALA A 226 8.22 14.49 13.61
N ILE A 227 7.28 14.78 14.51
CA ILE A 227 6.06 13.98 14.71
C ILE A 227 5.19 14.02 13.45
N LYS A 228 4.94 15.21 12.89
CA LYS A 228 4.17 15.36 11.64
C LYS A 228 4.83 14.66 10.45
N ALA A 229 6.16 14.64 10.41
CA ALA A 229 6.92 13.94 9.38
C ALA A 229 6.95 12.41 9.56
N SER A 230 6.57 11.89 10.71
CA SER A 230 6.66 10.46 11.04
C SER A 230 5.27 9.81 11.06
N PRO A 231 5.07 8.64 10.42
CA PRO A 231 3.84 7.88 10.59
C PRO A 231 3.80 7.32 12.01
N TRP A 232 2.63 7.39 12.64
CA TRP A 232 2.44 6.86 13.98
C TRP A 232 1.04 6.25 14.15
N ARG A 233 0.92 5.36 15.11
CA ARG A 233 -0.34 4.71 15.44
C ARG A 233 -0.85 5.18 16.78
N CYS A 234 -2.13 5.48 16.83
CA CYS A 234 -2.80 5.79 18.08
C CYS A 234 -2.94 4.54 18.95
N SER A 235 -2.35 4.51 20.13
CA SER A 235 -2.45 3.39 21.08
C SER A 235 -3.88 3.17 21.61
N SER A 236 -4.73 4.22 21.56
CA SER A 236 -6.10 4.15 22.09
C SER A 236 -7.11 3.57 21.11
N CYS A 237 -6.94 3.80 19.79
CA CYS A 237 -7.93 3.40 18.79
C CYS A 237 -7.33 2.68 17.57
N GLY A 238 -6.02 2.47 17.53
CA GLY A 238 -5.33 1.77 16.45
C GLY A 238 -5.21 2.57 15.13
N GLN A 239 -5.76 3.79 15.06
CA GLN A 239 -5.72 4.60 13.83
C GLN A 239 -4.28 4.96 13.45
N ALA A 240 -3.92 4.72 12.19
CA ALA A 240 -2.68 5.22 11.61
C ALA A 240 -2.81 6.73 11.31
N ASN A 241 -1.78 7.50 11.62
CA ASN A 241 -1.75 8.96 11.46
C ASN A 241 -0.44 9.41 10.82
N ILE A 242 -0.51 10.44 10.01
CA ILE A 242 0.64 11.17 9.46
C ILE A 242 0.26 12.65 9.29
N GLY A 243 1.22 13.53 9.37
CA GLY A 243 0.98 14.98 9.22
C GLY A 243 0.32 15.66 10.43
N THR A 244 0.01 14.92 11.50
CA THR A 244 -0.69 15.43 12.67
C THR A 244 0.02 15.05 13.96
N VAL A 245 -0.17 15.85 15.02
CA VAL A 245 0.30 15.56 16.38
C VAL A 245 -0.81 14.96 17.26
N THR A 246 -2.01 14.85 16.71
CA THR A 246 -3.18 14.25 17.37
C THR A 246 -3.85 13.24 16.45
N CYS A 247 -4.45 12.22 17.02
CA CYS A 247 -5.15 11.18 16.26
C CYS A 247 -6.35 11.76 15.50
N SER A 248 -6.41 11.54 14.20
CA SER A 248 -7.50 12.00 13.33
C SER A 248 -8.86 11.37 13.67
N LYS A 249 -8.87 10.20 14.32
CA LYS A 249 -10.10 9.48 14.68
C LYS A 249 -10.61 9.80 16.08
N CYS A 250 -9.74 9.82 17.10
CA CYS A 250 -10.16 9.99 18.50
C CYS A 250 -9.65 11.27 19.16
N GLY A 251 -8.88 12.10 18.47
CA GLY A 251 -8.32 13.35 19.00
C GLY A 251 -7.20 13.17 20.04
N GLY A 252 -6.84 11.94 20.41
CA GLY A 252 -5.78 11.68 21.38
C GLY A 252 -4.40 12.10 20.90
N PRO A 253 -3.47 12.48 21.81
CA PRO A 253 -2.10 12.86 21.45
C PRO A 253 -1.31 11.66 20.93
N VAL A 254 -0.18 11.93 20.24
CA VAL A 254 0.78 10.88 19.88
C VAL A 254 1.34 10.21 21.13
N THR A 255 1.32 8.89 21.14
CA THR A 255 1.81 8.03 22.23
C THR A 255 2.82 6.99 21.73
N ASP A 256 3.15 7.01 20.44
CA ASP A 256 4.15 6.11 19.86
C ASP A 256 5.55 6.53 20.31
N GLU A 257 6.13 5.76 21.22
CA GLU A 257 7.42 6.08 21.85
C GLU A 257 8.57 6.11 20.82
N ARG A 258 8.48 5.37 19.72
CA ARG A 258 9.47 5.41 18.65
C ARG A 258 9.50 6.78 17.98
N VAL A 259 8.32 7.34 17.70
CA VAL A 259 8.18 8.66 17.09
C VAL A 259 8.56 9.76 18.06
N LEU A 260 8.17 9.64 19.32
CA LEU A 260 8.53 10.59 20.38
C LEU A 260 10.03 10.59 20.69
N SER A 261 10.68 9.42 20.66
CA SER A 261 12.14 9.30 20.83
C SER A 261 12.87 9.97 19.66
N LEU A 262 12.48 9.66 18.41
CA LEU A 262 13.05 10.27 17.22
C LEU A 262 12.90 11.81 17.24
N ALA A 263 11.72 12.30 17.61
CA ALA A 263 11.46 13.73 17.71
C ALA A 263 12.35 14.44 18.76
N ARG A 264 12.54 13.81 19.94
CA ARG A 264 13.45 14.30 20.97
C ARG A 264 14.92 14.31 20.52
N ASP A 265 15.33 13.26 19.81
CA ASP A 265 16.71 13.16 19.30
C ASP A 265 17.00 14.20 18.23
N MET A 266 16.03 14.48 17.34
CA MET A 266 16.13 15.56 16.36
C MET A 266 16.20 16.94 17.03
N ALA A 267 15.39 17.19 18.05
CA ALA A 267 15.44 18.45 18.80
C ALA A 267 16.81 18.66 19.50
N LYS A 268 17.37 17.58 20.08
CA LYS A 268 18.71 17.62 20.72
C LYS A 268 19.85 17.78 19.72
N ALA A 269 19.71 17.35 18.47
CA ALA A 269 20.75 17.47 17.45
C ALA A 269 20.90 18.91 16.91
N LYS A 270 19.92 19.78 17.13
CA LYS A 270 19.91 21.17 16.63
C LYS A 270 21.19 21.95 16.97
N PRO A 271 21.69 22.01 18.21
CA PRO A 271 22.88 22.77 18.56
C PRO A 271 24.14 22.29 17.82
N VAL A 272 24.23 20.99 17.51
CA VAL A 272 25.34 20.39 16.78
C VAL A 272 25.33 20.80 15.33
N LEU A 273 24.15 20.84 14.71
CA LEU A 273 23.96 21.26 13.31
C LEU A 273 24.20 22.77 13.12
N GLU A 274 23.77 23.61 14.06
CA GLU A 274 24.05 25.06 14.06
C GLU A 274 25.55 25.35 14.13
N ASN A 275 26.29 24.66 15.01
CA ASN A 275 27.73 24.81 15.11
C ASN A 275 28.48 24.34 13.86
N ALA A 276 28.03 23.27 13.21
CA ALA A 276 28.63 22.77 11.97
C ALA A 276 28.40 23.75 10.79
N ALA A 277 27.23 24.34 10.69
CA ALA A 277 26.89 25.33 9.66
C ALA A 277 27.69 26.64 9.81
N LEU A 278 27.91 27.12 11.04
CA LEU A 278 28.69 28.31 11.32
C LEU A 278 30.20 28.15 11.04
N GLN A 279 30.71 26.92 11.03
CA GLN A 279 32.11 26.62 10.77
C GLN A 279 32.43 26.32 9.30
N GLY A 280 31.45 26.40 8.39
CA GLY A 280 31.66 26.18 6.94
C GLY A 280 32.13 24.77 6.57
N ASN A 281 32.07 23.83 7.50
CA ASN A 281 32.40 22.44 7.26
C ASN A 281 31.15 21.73 6.70
N SER A 282 31.19 21.42 5.40
CA SER A 282 30.33 20.38 4.85
C SER A 282 30.60 19.09 5.66
N VAL A 283 29.63 18.67 6.47
CA VAL A 283 29.69 17.38 7.15
C VAL A 283 29.74 16.32 6.05
N PRO A 284 30.80 15.53 5.92
CA PRO A 284 30.79 14.41 5.01
C PRO A 284 29.70 13.48 5.56
N ILE A 285 28.65 13.26 4.80
CA ILE A 285 27.76 12.13 5.03
C ILE A 285 28.63 10.90 4.77
N GLN A 286 29.29 10.40 5.80
CA GLN A 286 29.82 9.06 5.78
C GLN A 286 28.60 8.14 5.68
N GLN A 287 28.29 7.77 4.44
CA GLN A 287 27.58 6.54 4.19
C GLN A 287 28.44 5.46 4.84
N SER A 288 28.03 5.01 6.02
CA SER A 288 28.53 3.78 6.59
C SER A 288 28.10 2.67 5.62
N VAL A 289 28.99 2.33 4.69
CA VAL A 289 28.89 1.08 3.94
C VAL A 289 28.73 -0.01 5.00
N PRO A 290 27.68 -0.84 4.98
CA PRO A 290 27.51 -1.90 5.93
C PRO A 290 28.78 -2.77 5.84
N GLN A 291 29.58 -2.80 6.91
CA GLN A 291 30.74 -3.69 6.94
C GLN A 291 30.20 -5.12 6.89
N SER A 292 30.43 -5.78 5.77
CA SER A 292 30.14 -7.20 5.65
C SER A 292 30.99 -7.96 6.66
N TRP A 293 30.40 -8.88 7.37
CA TRP A 293 31.07 -9.75 8.33
C TRP A 293 30.85 -11.22 7.95
N THR A 294 31.81 -12.06 8.27
CA THR A 294 31.72 -13.49 8.00
C THR A 294 31.28 -14.20 9.28
N CYS A 295 30.24 -15.00 9.20
CA CYS A 295 29.74 -15.77 10.34
C CYS A 295 30.77 -16.80 10.79
N SER A 296 31.17 -16.77 12.07
CA SER A 296 32.12 -17.70 12.66
C SER A 296 31.64 -19.14 12.73
N TYR A 297 30.32 -19.38 12.61
CA TYR A 297 29.72 -20.71 12.67
C TYR A 297 29.54 -21.39 11.31
N CYS A 298 29.18 -20.66 10.25
CA CYS A 298 28.87 -21.25 8.95
C CYS A 298 29.67 -20.64 7.78
N GLY A 299 30.51 -19.63 8.01
CA GLY A 299 31.30 -19.00 6.98
C GLY A 299 30.58 -18.08 6.01
N THR A 300 29.25 -17.87 6.17
CA THR A 300 28.46 -17.00 5.29
C THR A 300 28.79 -15.53 5.51
N GLN A 301 28.96 -14.76 4.42
CA GLN A 301 29.09 -13.31 4.48
C GLN A 301 27.73 -12.66 4.69
N ASN A 302 27.65 -11.71 5.63
CA ASN A 302 26.44 -11.04 6.05
C ASN A 302 26.65 -9.53 6.16
N SER A 303 25.58 -8.76 5.98
CA SER A 303 25.58 -7.30 6.15
C SER A 303 24.75 -6.84 7.37
N GLY A 304 23.89 -7.71 7.91
CA GLY A 304 23.04 -7.46 9.07
C GLY A 304 23.64 -7.87 10.42
N ASN A 305 22.84 -7.79 11.48
CA ASN A 305 23.26 -8.18 12.84
C ASN A 305 23.14 -9.68 13.13
N PHE A 306 22.56 -10.45 12.21
CA PHE A 306 22.38 -11.90 12.29
C PHE A 306 22.81 -12.57 11.00
N CYS A 307 23.29 -13.79 11.10
CA CYS A 307 23.65 -14.59 9.94
C CYS A 307 22.39 -15.07 9.20
N GLU A 308 22.29 -14.75 7.90
CA GLU A 308 21.16 -15.12 7.05
C GLU A 308 21.02 -16.63 6.81
N SER A 309 22.13 -17.37 6.97
CA SER A 309 22.17 -18.82 6.76
C SER A 309 21.85 -19.64 8.02
N CYS A 310 22.41 -19.28 9.19
CA CYS A 310 22.30 -20.07 10.42
C CYS A 310 21.64 -19.32 11.59
N GLY A 311 21.30 -18.03 11.44
CA GLY A 311 20.64 -17.23 12.47
C GLY A 311 21.55 -16.77 13.62
N ALA A 312 22.88 -17.06 13.57
CA ALA A 312 23.81 -16.65 14.62
C ALA A 312 23.95 -15.11 14.65
N LYS A 313 23.98 -14.55 15.87
CA LYS A 313 24.18 -13.11 16.08
C LYS A 313 25.66 -12.75 15.82
N ARG A 314 25.87 -11.58 15.23
CA ARG A 314 27.21 -10.97 15.07
C ARG A 314 27.79 -10.71 16.47
N GLU A 315 29.00 -11.23 16.71
CA GLU A 315 29.79 -10.97 17.92
C GLU A 315 30.44 -9.59 17.88
#